data_c5948e5226323921cd5012172d74564f
#
_entry.id   c5948e5226323921cd5012172d74564f
#
_cell.length_a   1.000
_cell.length_b   1.000
_cell.length_c   1.000
_cell.angle_alpha   90.00
_cell.angle_beta   90.00
_cell.angle_gamma   90.00
#
_symmetry.space_group_name_H-M   'P 1'
#
loop_
_entity.id
_entity.type
_entity.pdbx_description
1 polymer ?
#
loop_
_entity_poly.entity_id
_entity_poly.type
_entity_poly.pdbx_seq_one_letter_code
_entity_poly.pdbx_strand_id
1 'polypeptide(L)'
;MVRRGPGAARRAAAFLISALTLVATAGCSFLPGGGGSQAQQVERNTLRIGVLPAVDVAPLRLALNNKLFENAGLQIDLVSESSEADGLRQLDAGTLDVAFASNVTLFKNAAAGQALQLQAEAYQAGTNTMALVTLPNSDYTDPSARPAPRIAVDSDPGVGTLTTRSVLSTVGIDTTKIRFTQMPFGDMTDALKNGSVDAAWMVEPYITKAQKQLGAKILTDTARGATLNFPMSSYATSRKFADANPRTLQLFRSVLGQAQQMAANHLLVQDVLHQYVDVDIPTAALVSVGVYPTSLNPVRLQRVADMMETAGMLTTRLDVQQLMPPGTTT
;
A
#
# COMPACT_ATOMS: atom_id res chain seq x y z
N MET A 1 75.03 21.24 -56.37
CA MET A 1 74.39 21.79 -57.60
C MET A 1 73.23 22.65 -57.10
N VAL A 2 73.52 23.98 -57.12
CA VAL A 2 72.90 24.97 -58.01
C VAL A 2 71.39 25.16 -57.69
N ARG A 3 70.86 26.22 -57.31
CA ARG A 3 71.08 27.67 -57.23
C ARG A 3 69.78 28.32 -56.84
N ARG A 4 69.85 29.27 -55.93
CA ARG A 4 69.29 30.64 -55.94
C ARG A 4 67.76 30.79 -55.92
N GLY A 5 67.19 31.37 -54.99
CA GLY A 5 66.90 32.65 -54.46
C GLY A 5 66.41 33.73 -55.45
N PRO A 6 66.09 34.96 -55.11
CA PRO A 6 65.51 35.58 -53.94
C PRO A 6 64.35 36.59 -54.29
N GLY A 7 63.88 37.34 -53.32
CA GLY A 7 63.23 38.63 -53.56
C GLY A 7 62.15 38.93 -52.51
N ALA A 8 62.38 39.54 -51.60
CA ALA A 8 62.50 40.83 -50.95
C ALA A 8 61.70 41.97 -51.64
N ALA A 9 60.83 42.56 -50.89
CA ALA A 9 60.70 44.00 -50.61
C ALA A 9 59.26 44.36 -50.27
N ARG A 10 59.00 44.81 -49.11
CA ARG A 10 59.10 46.14 -48.47
C ARG A 10 57.94 47.07 -48.75
N ARG A 11 57.47 47.59 -47.61
CA ARG A 11 56.88 48.93 -47.35
C ARG A 11 55.36 48.98 -47.49
N ALA A 12 54.64 49.38 -46.56
CA ALA A 12 54.61 50.37 -45.50
C ALA A 12 53.24 51.07 -45.54
N ALA A 13 52.68 51.16 -44.37
CA ALA A 13 51.92 52.28 -43.82
C ALA A 13 50.64 52.71 -44.52
N ALA A 14 49.56 52.71 -43.81
CA ALA A 14 49.01 53.93 -43.23
C ALA A 14 47.63 53.67 -42.56
N PHE A 15 47.53 54.16 -41.38
CA PHE A 15 46.36 54.57 -40.64
C PHE A 15 45.11 54.94 -41.46
N LEU A 16 43.96 54.50 -41.06
CA LEU A 16 42.80 55.41 -40.87
C LEU A 16 41.77 54.80 -39.94
N ILE A 17 41.53 55.53 -38.91
CA ILE A 17 40.44 55.44 -37.93
C ILE A 17 39.11 55.67 -38.63
N SER A 18 38.14 54.81 -38.40
CA SER A 18 36.73 55.26 -38.46
C SER A 18 35.86 54.40 -37.49
N ALA A 19 35.50 55.05 -36.43
CA ALA A 19 34.40 54.65 -35.59
C ALA A 19 33.12 54.75 -36.42
N LEU A 20 32.22 53.77 -36.31
CA LEU A 20 30.80 54.04 -36.37
C LEU A 20 29.94 52.83 -35.91
N THR A 21 29.17 53.13 -34.88
CA THR A 21 27.81 52.75 -34.57
C THR A 21 27.49 51.30 -34.20
N LEU A 22 27.30 51.16 -32.90
CA LEU A 22 26.34 50.21 -32.29
C LEU A 22 24.97 50.37 -32.99
N VAL A 23 24.47 49.24 -33.54
CA VAL A 23 23.05 49.05 -33.74
C VAL A 23 22.67 47.84 -32.91
N ALA A 24 22.10 48.10 -31.73
CA ALA A 24 21.41 47.15 -30.94
C ALA A 24 20.09 46.77 -31.65
N THR A 25 20.07 45.67 -32.38
CA THR A 25 18.80 45.04 -32.77
C THR A 25 18.36 44.09 -31.66
N ALA A 26 17.48 44.63 -30.83
CA ALA A 26 16.63 43.80 -29.98
C ALA A 26 15.72 42.95 -30.86
N GLY A 27 16.18 41.80 -31.27
CA GLY A 27 15.40 40.76 -31.90
C GLY A 27 14.63 40.02 -30.81
N CYS A 28 13.42 40.47 -30.48
CA CYS A 28 12.46 39.66 -29.80
C CYS A 28 12.08 38.48 -30.71
N SER A 29 12.80 37.39 -30.58
CA SER A 29 12.34 36.09 -31.07
C SER A 29 11.19 35.60 -30.17
N PHE A 30 10.00 35.99 -30.55
CA PHE A 30 8.76 35.35 -30.07
C PHE A 30 8.70 33.95 -30.72
N LEU A 31 9.41 32.99 -30.12
CA LEU A 31 9.14 31.58 -30.34
C LEU A 31 7.95 31.24 -29.46
N PRO A 32 6.80 30.75 -30.01
CA PRO A 32 5.78 30.18 -29.21
C PRO A 32 6.42 28.95 -28.54
N GLY A 33 6.58 29.06 -27.23
CA GLY A 33 7.19 28.04 -26.41
C GLY A 33 6.47 26.72 -26.60
N GLY A 34 7.14 25.76 -27.14
CA GLY A 34 6.82 24.37 -26.90
C GLY A 34 6.89 24.16 -25.39
N GLY A 35 5.72 24.03 -24.76
CA GLY A 35 5.60 23.60 -23.37
C GLY A 35 6.08 22.17 -23.28
N GLY A 36 7.37 21.94 -23.30
CA GLY A 36 7.96 20.74 -22.76
C GLY A 36 7.68 20.78 -21.29
N SER A 37 6.77 19.93 -20.81
CA SER A 37 6.63 19.60 -19.40
C SER A 37 8.03 19.22 -18.92
N GLN A 38 8.73 20.12 -18.24
CA GLN A 38 9.92 19.75 -17.50
C GLN A 38 9.46 18.65 -16.55
N ALA A 39 9.86 17.42 -16.84
CA ALA A 39 9.64 16.32 -15.90
C ALA A 39 10.18 16.82 -14.56
N GLN A 40 9.28 17.03 -13.62
CA GLN A 40 9.60 17.60 -12.31
C GLN A 40 10.59 16.64 -11.67
N GLN A 41 11.85 17.04 -11.55
CA GLN A 41 12.92 16.19 -11.05
C GLN A 41 12.57 15.74 -9.63
N VAL A 42 12.37 14.43 -9.45
CA VAL A 42 12.11 13.81 -8.15
C VAL A 42 13.37 13.86 -7.28
N GLU A 43 13.22 13.83 -5.96
CA GLU A 43 14.34 13.85 -5.02
C GLU A 43 15.12 12.52 -5.07
N ARG A 44 14.40 11.43 -5.34
CA ARG A 44 14.95 10.07 -5.51
C ARG A 44 14.23 9.36 -6.64
N ASN A 45 14.97 8.60 -7.41
CA ASN A 45 14.42 7.78 -8.51
C ASN A 45 14.23 6.30 -8.12
N THR A 46 14.51 5.92 -6.87
CA THR A 46 14.33 4.56 -6.36
C THR A 46 13.65 4.61 -5.01
N LEU A 47 12.63 3.74 -4.81
CA LEU A 47 11.95 3.50 -3.53
C LEU A 47 12.04 2.03 -3.14
N ARG A 48 12.45 1.77 -1.90
CA ARG A 48 12.42 0.45 -1.26
C ARG A 48 11.09 0.31 -0.54
N ILE A 49 10.27 -0.63 -0.99
CA ILE A 49 8.92 -0.83 -0.47
C ILE A 49 8.80 -2.19 0.17
N GLY A 50 8.57 -2.22 1.49
CA GLY A 50 8.25 -3.43 2.24
C GLY A 50 6.82 -3.87 2.01
N VAL A 51 6.62 -5.14 1.65
CA VAL A 51 5.30 -5.72 1.38
C VAL A 51 5.17 -7.13 1.94
N LEU A 52 3.94 -7.50 2.25
CA LEU A 52 3.52 -8.87 2.56
C LEU A 52 2.82 -9.50 1.35
N PRO A 53 2.78 -10.84 1.23
CA PRO A 53 2.07 -11.54 0.16
C PRO A 53 0.55 -11.51 0.44
N ALA A 54 -0.11 -10.40 0.16
CA ALA A 54 -1.54 -10.17 0.38
C ALA A 54 -2.23 -9.72 -0.91
N VAL A 55 -3.54 -9.97 -1.03
CA VAL A 55 -4.38 -9.48 -2.13
C VAL A 55 -4.30 -7.95 -2.24
N ASP A 56 -4.15 -7.29 -1.13
CA ASP A 56 -4.06 -5.83 -0.95
C ASP A 56 -3.00 -5.17 -1.83
N VAL A 57 -1.88 -5.85 -2.08
CA VAL A 57 -0.75 -5.30 -2.84
C VAL A 57 -0.82 -5.60 -4.35
N ALA A 58 -1.94 -6.19 -4.83
CA ALA A 58 -2.11 -6.50 -6.25
C ALA A 58 -1.92 -5.29 -7.18
N PRO A 59 -2.43 -4.07 -6.88
CA PRO A 59 -2.18 -2.91 -7.74
C PRO A 59 -0.70 -2.56 -7.87
N LEU A 60 0.07 -2.67 -6.78
CA LEU A 60 1.52 -2.44 -6.83
C LEU A 60 2.21 -3.45 -7.76
N ARG A 61 1.81 -4.73 -7.69
CA ARG A 61 2.31 -5.78 -8.60
C ARG A 61 1.90 -5.54 -10.04
N LEU A 62 0.64 -5.12 -10.28
CA LEU A 62 0.17 -4.72 -11.61
C LEU A 62 0.98 -3.55 -12.17
N ALA A 63 1.28 -2.54 -11.35
CA ALA A 63 2.09 -1.40 -11.77
C ALA A 63 3.50 -1.82 -12.19
N LEU A 64 4.12 -2.76 -11.47
CA LEU A 64 5.44 -3.30 -11.80
C LEU A 64 5.41 -4.13 -13.08
N ASN A 65 4.46 -5.06 -13.20
CA ASN A 65 4.33 -5.92 -14.39
C ASN A 65 4.11 -5.10 -15.67
N ASN A 66 3.38 -3.98 -15.56
CA ASN A 66 3.12 -3.07 -16.67
C ASN A 66 4.16 -1.95 -16.81
N LYS A 67 5.25 -1.99 -16.01
CA LYS A 67 6.34 -0.99 -16.02
C LYS A 67 5.88 0.45 -15.81
N LEU A 68 4.76 0.65 -15.10
CA LEU A 68 4.20 1.99 -14.92
C LEU A 68 5.16 2.89 -14.14
N PHE A 69 5.82 2.36 -13.12
CA PHE A 69 6.82 3.11 -12.34
C PHE A 69 8.06 3.42 -13.17
N GLU A 70 8.62 2.45 -13.89
CA GLU A 70 9.78 2.64 -14.76
C GLU A 70 9.51 3.70 -15.84
N ASN A 71 8.33 3.63 -16.48
CA ASN A 71 7.91 4.59 -17.50
C ASN A 71 7.73 6.00 -16.93
N ALA A 72 7.43 6.11 -15.64
CA ALA A 72 7.33 7.38 -14.92
C ALA A 72 8.70 7.87 -14.37
N GLY A 73 9.78 7.10 -14.55
CA GLY A 73 11.13 7.44 -14.07
C GLY A 73 11.39 7.08 -12.62
N LEU A 74 10.58 6.17 -12.04
CA LEU A 74 10.71 5.69 -10.66
C LEU A 74 11.00 4.18 -10.66
N GLN A 75 12.05 3.76 -9.99
CA GLN A 75 12.35 2.35 -9.74
C GLN A 75 11.77 1.92 -8.39
N ILE A 76 11.22 0.72 -8.33
CA ILE A 76 10.70 0.14 -7.10
C ILE A 76 11.47 -1.13 -6.76
N ASP A 77 12.13 -1.12 -5.62
CA ASP A 77 12.76 -2.29 -5.01
C ASP A 77 11.79 -2.88 -3.99
N LEU A 78 11.15 -4.01 -4.32
CA LEU A 78 10.26 -4.69 -3.38
C LEU A 78 11.06 -5.54 -2.40
N VAL A 79 10.78 -5.33 -1.12
CA VAL A 79 11.32 -6.12 -0.02
C VAL A 79 10.17 -6.95 0.57
N SER A 80 10.33 -8.28 0.55
CA SER A 80 9.37 -9.16 1.21
C SER A 80 9.60 -9.15 2.71
N GLU A 81 8.57 -8.79 3.46
CA GLU A 81 8.61 -8.71 4.91
C GLU A 81 8.08 -9.99 5.54
N SER A 82 8.58 -10.32 6.73
CA SER A 82 8.09 -11.44 7.52
C SER A 82 6.82 -11.09 8.30
N SER A 83 6.63 -9.82 8.62
CA SER A 83 5.48 -9.29 9.34
C SER A 83 5.34 -7.77 9.13
N GLU A 84 4.16 -7.23 9.40
CA GLU A 84 3.93 -5.77 9.43
C GLU A 84 4.86 -5.06 10.41
N ALA A 85 5.12 -5.68 11.58
CA ALA A 85 6.00 -5.12 12.60
C ALA A 85 7.46 -5.03 12.10
N ASP A 86 7.92 -6.00 11.31
CA ASP A 86 9.24 -5.97 10.69
C ASP A 86 9.36 -4.81 9.70
N GLY A 87 8.36 -4.66 8.82
CA GLY A 87 8.31 -3.56 7.86
C GLY A 87 8.35 -2.19 8.54
N LEU A 88 7.57 -2.00 9.63
CA LEU A 88 7.55 -0.74 10.36
C LEU A 88 8.86 -0.46 11.12
N ARG A 89 9.54 -1.50 11.65
CA ARG A 89 10.87 -1.32 12.24
C ARG A 89 11.91 -0.90 11.19
N GLN A 90 11.88 -1.51 10.01
CA GLN A 90 12.76 -1.17 8.90
C GLN A 90 12.47 0.23 8.36
N LEU A 91 11.20 0.65 8.35
CA LEU A 91 10.80 2.01 8.01
C LEU A 91 11.40 3.03 8.99
N ASP A 92 11.33 2.75 10.29
CA ASP A 92 11.90 3.60 11.34
C ASP A 92 13.43 3.67 11.25
N ALA A 93 14.06 2.55 10.97
CA ALA A 93 15.51 2.45 10.75
C ALA A 93 15.98 3.09 9.43
N GLY A 94 15.05 3.46 8.50
CA GLY A 94 15.37 4.03 7.20
C GLY A 94 15.95 3.02 6.20
N THR A 95 15.81 1.72 6.44
CA THR A 95 16.16 0.66 5.48
C THR A 95 15.05 0.41 4.47
N LEU A 96 13.81 0.77 4.80
CA LEU A 96 12.69 0.93 3.87
C LEU A 96 12.34 2.40 3.72
N ASP A 97 11.80 2.77 2.56
CA ASP A 97 11.28 4.09 2.25
C ASP A 97 9.76 4.15 2.41
N VAL A 98 9.08 3.05 2.08
CA VAL A 98 7.63 2.86 2.24
C VAL A 98 7.39 1.47 2.80
N ALA A 99 6.42 1.33 3.71
CA ALA A 99 5.96 0.04 4.22
C ALA A 99 4.46 -0.11 4.01
N PHE A 100 4.05 -1.33 3.64
CA PHE A 100 2.67 -1.77 3.63
C PHE A 100 2.31 -2.38 4.99
N ALA A 101 1.17 -1.98 5.55
CA ALA A 101 0.62 -2.64 6.74
C ALA A 101 -0.90 -2.39 6.87
N SER A 102 -1.56 -3.16 7.74
CA SER A 102 -2.94 -2.91 8.11
C SER A 102 -3.08 -1.56 8.80
N ASN A 103 -4.22 -0.90 8.60
CA ASN A 103 -4.50 0.37 9.26
C ASN A 103 -4.53 0.23 10.79
N VAL A 104 -4.91 -0.94 11.32
CA VAL A 104 -4.84 -1.23 12.75
C VAL A 104 -3.39 -1.17 13.25
N THR A 105 -2.47 -1.81 12.55
CA THR A 105 -1.06 -1.80 12.90
C THR A 105 -0.45 -0.40 12.74
N LEU A 106 -0.73 0.30 11.65
CA LEU A 106 -0.26 1.67 11.41
C LEU A 106 -0.72 2.62 12.51
N PHE A 107 -2.00 2.59 12.85
CA PHE A 107 -2.58 3.49 13.86
C PHE A 107 -2.10 3.17 15.28
N LYS A 108 -1.92 1.89 15.61
CA LYS A 108 -1.32 1.47 16.87
C LYS A 108 0.11 2.01 17.03
N ASN A 109 0.93 1.91 15.97
CA ASN A 109 2.31 2.41 15.99
C ASN A 109 2.35 3.95 16.00
N ALA A 110 1.49 4.63 15.25
CA ALA A 110 1.37 6.09 15.29
C ALA A 110 0.95 6.58 16.68
N ALA A 111 -0.02 5.93 17.33
CA ALA A 111 -0.43 6.24 18.69
C ALA A 111 0.66 5.97 19.73
N ALA A 112 1.55 5.02 19.46
CA ALA A 112 2.75 4.75 20.26
C ALA A 112 3.90 5.73 19.99
N GLY A 113 3.72 6.73 19.12
CA GLY A 113 4.67 7.81 18.85
C GLY A 113 5.54 7.61 17.61
N GLN A 114 5.35 6.55 16.81
CA GLN A 114 6.05 6.42 15.54
C GLN A 114 5.55 7.51 14.57
N ALA A 115 6.47 8.35 14.11
CA ALA A 115 6.17 9.49 13.24
C ALA A 115 5.93 9.01 11.79
N LEU A 116 4.70 8.59 11.51
CA LEU A 116 4.26 8.07 10.22
C LEU A 116 3.53 9.13 9.38
N GLN A 117 3.56 8.94 8.05
CA GLN A 117 2.69 9.62 7.09
C GLN A 117 2.14 8.57 6.12
N LEU A 118 0.81 8.51 6.00
CA LEU A 118 0.13 7.65 5.03
C LEU A 118 0.37 8.17 3.61
N GLN A 119 0.54 7.27 2.65
CA GLN A 119 0.77 7.65 1.27
C GLN A 119 -0.40 7.25 0.36
N ALA A 120 -0.97 6.08 0.57
CA ALA A 120 -2.12 5.60 -0.19
C ALA A 120 -2.86 4.54 0.64
N GLU A 121 -4.18 4.48 0.51
CA GLU A 121 -4.90 3.29 0.94
C GLU A 121 -4.57 2.15 -0.02
N ALA A 122 -4.27 0.96 0.52
CA ALA A 122 -3.95 -0.19 -0.31
C ALA A 122 -5.22 -0.99 -0.64
N TYR A 123 -6.09 -1.22 0.35
CA TYR A 123 -7.24 -2.10 0.19
C TYR A 123 -8.37 -1.79 1.14
N GLN A 124 -9.58 -1.99 0.66
CA GLN A 124 -10.83 -1.93 1.42
C GLN A 124 -11.55 -3.27 1.28
N ALA A 125 -11.96 -3.84 2.41
CA ALA A 125 -12.66 -5.13 2.43
C ALA A 125 -13.97 -5.08 1.65
N GLY A 126 -14.21 -6.12 0.88
CA GLY A 126 -15.48 -6.42 0.22
C GLY A 126 -16.17 -7.61 0.88
N THR A 127 -17.29 -8.01 0.32
CA THR A 127 -18.05 -9.17 0.80
C THR A 127 -17.17 -10.43 0.78
N ASN A 128 -17.12 -11.13 1.92
CA ASN A 128 -16.37 -12.37 2.11
C ASN A 128 -14.85 -12.27 1.88
N THR A 129 -14.27 -11.08 1.82
CA THR A 129 -12.82 -10.94 1.71
C THR A 129 -12.10 -11.08 3.06
N MET A 130 -12.85 -11.00 4.16
CA MET A 130 -12.44 -11.34 5.52
C MET A 130 -13.61 -12.00 6.27
N ALA A 131 -13.39 -13.14 6.86
CA ALA A 131 -14.48 -13.94 7.45
C ALA A 131 -14.02 -14.82 8.60
N LEU A 132 -14.97 -15.18 9.50
CA LEU A 132 -14.82 -16.35 10.35
C LEU A 132 -15.16 -17.60 9.55
N VAL A 133 -14.23 -18.55 9.56
CA VAL A 133 -14.30 -19.80 8.79
C VAL A 133 -14.33 -20.98 9.74
N THR A 134 -15.15 -22.01 9.43
CA THR A 134 -15.24 -23.28 10.16
C THR A 134 -15.15 -24.47 9.22
N LEU A 135 -14.94 -25.68 9.75
CA LEU A 135 -14.98 -26.90 8.95
C LEU A 135 -16.43 -27.33 8.63
N PRO A 136 -16.64 -28.11 7.53
CA PRO A 136 -17.97 -28.57 7.12
C PRO A 136 -18.70 -29.38 8.17
N ASN A 137 -17.95 -30.13 8.98
CA ASN A 137 -18.46 -31.01 10.07
C ASN A 137 -18.42 -30.34 11.45
N SER A 138 -18.12 -29.05 11.51
CA SER A 138 -18.18 -28.28 12.76
C SER A 138 -19.61 -28.15 13.25
N ASP A 139 -19.83 -28.28 14.56
CA ASP A 139 -21.07 -27.95 15.23
C ASP A 139 -21.25 -26.46 15.48
N TYR A 140 -20.19 -25.65 15.20
CA TYR A 140 -20.24 -24.19 15.25
C TYR A 140 -20.73 -23.65 13.90
N THR A 141 -22.04 -23.75 13.68
CA THR A 141 -22.71 -23.37 12.40
C THR A 141 -23.42 -22.03 12.47
N ASP A 142 -23.58 -21.45 13.64
CA ASP A 142 -24.19 -20.15 13.90
C ASP A 142 -23.28 -19.35 14.84
N PRO A 143 -22.97 -18.10 14.55
CA PRO A 143 -22.12 -17.27 15.42
C PRO A 143 -22.61 -17.17 16.87
N SER A 144 -23.94 -17.23 17.12
CA SER A 144 -24.53 -17.17 18.45
C SER A 144 -24.48 -18.51 19.22
N ALA A 145 -24.16 -19.62 18.54
CA ALA A 145 -24.22 -20.97 19.14
C ALA A 145 -23.13 -21.21 20.20
N ARG A 146 -22.05 -20.41 20.22
CA ARG A 146 -20.95 -20.52 21.19
C ARG A 146 -20.74 -19.22 21.94
N PRO A 147 -21.08 -19.14 23.25
CA PRO A 147 -20.92 -17.91 24.03
C PRO A 147 -19.46 -17.55 24.34
N ALA A 148 -18.53 -18.49 24.22
CA ALA A 148 -17.09 -18.28 24.48
C ALA A 148 -16.23 -19.02 23.43
N PRO A 149 -16.30 -18.63 22.15
CA PRO A 149 -15.61 -19.36 21.09
C PRO A 149 -14.09 -19.17 21.17
N ARG A 150 -13.35 -20.21 20.74
CA ARG A 150 -11.90 -20.15 20.51
C ARG A 150 -11.68 -19.80 19.05
N ILE A 151 -11.01 -18.67 18.79
CA ILE A 151 -10.86 -18.13 17.44
C ILE A 151 -9.40 -17.90 17.13
N ALA A 152 -8.91 -18.51 16.05
CA ALA A 152 -7.58 -18.19 15.51
C ALA A 152 -7.60 -16.83 14.84
N VAL A 153 -6.54 -16.04 15.05
CA VAL A 153 -6.29 -14.74 14.41
C VAL A 153 -4.81 -14.63 14.05
N ASP A 154 -4.47 -13.81 13.05
CA ASP A 154 -3.08 -13.56 12.67
C ASP A 154 -2.33 -12.67 13.66
N SER A 155 -3.05 -11.77 14.31
CA SER A 155 -2.51 -10.84 15.32
C SER A 155 -3.54 -10.50 16.40
N ASP A 156 -3.09 -10.33 17.64
CA ASP A 156 -3.91 -9.90 18.78
C ASP A 156 -3.14 -8.88 19.64
N PRO A 157 -3.58 -7.61 19.67
CA PRO A 157 -4.69 -7.01 18.92
C PRO A 157 -4.37 -6.81 17.43
N GLY A 158 -5.38 -7.02 16.57
CA GLY A 158 -5.25 -6.89 15.12
C GLY A 158 -6.60 -6.66 14.42
N VAL A 159 -6.60 -6.66 13.09
CA VAL A 159 -7.82 -6.53 12.28
C VAL A 159 -8.79 -7.67 12.60
N GLY A 160 -8.27 -8.90 12.75
CA GLY A 160 -9.07 -10.09 13.06
C GLY A 160 -9.82 -9.96 14.36
N THR A 161 -9.16 -9.55 15.43
CA THR A 161 -9.78 -9.37 16.75
C THR A 161 -10.78 -8.21 16.76
N LEU A 162 -10.46 -7.08 16.10
CA LEU A 162 -11.33 -5.92 16.01
C LEU A 162 -12.63 -6.25 15.27
N THR A 163 -12.54 -6.81 14.08
CA THR A 163 -13.69 -7.08 13.22
C THR A 163 -14.54 -8.25 13.74
N THR A 164 -13.89 -9.27 14.32
CA THR A 164 -14.59 -10.39 14.98
C THR A 164 -15.43 -9.91 16.18
N ARG A 165 -14.83 -9.10 17.07
CA ARG A 165 -15.56 -8.52 18.22
C ARG A 165 -16.73 -7.67 17.73
N SER A 166 -16.52 -6.82 16.73
CA SER A 166 -17.54 -5.97 16.13
C SER A 166 -18.75 -6.78 15.63
N VAL A 167 -18.50 -7.86 14.88
CA VAL A 167 -19.58 -8.67 14.29
C VAL A 167 -20.25 -9.56 15.32
N LEU A 168 -19.51 -10.24 16.20
CA LEU A 168 -20.09 -11.15 17.19
C LEU A 168 -20.91 -10.40 18.27
N SER A 169 -20.55 -9.16 18.59
CA SER A 169 -21.36 -8.32 19.48
C SER A 169 -22.78 -8.07 18.93
N THR A 170 -22.93 -7.98 17.60
CA THR A 170 -24.25 -7.75 16.95
C THR A 170 -25.20 -8.92 17.08
N VAL A 171 -24.69 -10.12 17.38
CA VAL A 171 -25.49 -11.35 17.62
C VAL A 171 -25.53 -11.72 19.08
N GLY A 172 -25.22 -10.79 19.99
CA GLY A 172 -25.37 -10.93 21.42
C GLY A 172 -24.24 -11.70 22.13
N ILE A 173 -23.10 -11.95 21.45
CA ILE A 173 -21.95 -12.57 22.11
C ILE A 173 -21.23 -11.55 22.99
N ASP A 174 -20.97 -11.95 24.24
CA ASP A 174 -20.08 -11.21 25.14
C ASP A 174 -18.64 -11.33 24.63
N THR A 175 -18.16 -10.28 23.99
CA THR A 175 -16.85 -10.27 23.31
C THR A 175 -15.67 -10.41 24.26
N THR A 176 -15.87 -10.21 25.58
CA THR A 176 -14.83 -10.42 26.60
C THR A 176 -14.54 -11.90 26.84
N LYS A 177 -15.49 -12.79 26.47
CA LYS A 177 -15.37 -14.24 26.62
C LYS A 177 -14.74 -14.93 25.41
N ILE A 178 -14.56 -14.22 24.30
CA ILE A 178 -13.88 -14.77 23.11
C ILE A 178 -12.42 -15.05 23.48
N ARG A 179 -11.95 -16.25 23.14
CA ARG A 179 -10.56 -16.67 23.34
C ARG A 179 -9.84 -16.64 22.01
N PHE A 180 -9.02 -15.60 21.82
CA PHE A 180 -8.20 -15.51 20.63
C PHE A 180 -6.91 -16.30 20.81
N THR A 181 -6.46 -16.94 19.73
CA THR A 181 -5.17 -17.62 19.63
C THR A 181 -4.46 -17.09 18.40
N GLN A 182 -3.32 -16.43 18.64
CA GLN A 182 -2.52 -15.87 17.55
C GLN A 182 -1.72 -16.98 16.86
N MET A 183 -1.82 -17.02 15.51
CA MET A 183 -1.03 -17.92 14.65
C MET A 183 -1.00 -17.42 13.20
N PRO A 184 0.01 -17.80 12.40
CA PRO A 184 0.03 -17.50 10.97
C PRO A 184 -1.20 -18.08 10.25
N PHE A 185 -1.67 -17.41 9.20
CA PHE A 185 -2.81 -17.90 8.40
C PHE A 185 -2.62 -19.32 7.88
N GLY A 186 -1.37 -19.69 7.52
CA GLY A 186 -1.04 -21.04 7.05
C GLY A 186 -1.34 -22.16 8.05
N ASP A 187 -1.26 -21.86 9.35
CA ASP A 187 -1.45 -22.85 10.43
C ASP A 187 -2.92 -22.98 10.86
N MET A 188 -3.77 -22.01 10.47
CA MET A 188 -5.17 -21.94 10.93
C MET A 188 -6.00 -23.13 10.44
N THR A 189 -5.73 -23.67 9.25
CA THR A 189 -6.42 -24.83 8.71
C THR A 189 -6.13 -26.08 9.55
N ASP A 190 -4.91 -26.25 10.03
CA ASP A 190 -4.55 -27.37 10.88
C ASP A 190 -5.11 -27.18 12.30
N ALA A 191 -5.15 -25.95 12.80
CA ALA A 191 -5.80 -25.64 14.07
C ALA A 191 -7.32 -25.95 14.05
N LEU A 192 -7.99 -25.71 12.94
CA LEU A 192 -9.38 -26.11 12.73
C LEU A 192 -9.53 -27.64 12.70
N LYS A 193 -8.68 -28.36 11.95
CA LYS A 193 -8.72 -29.83 11.81
C LYS A 193 -8.53 -30.55 13.14
N ASN A 194 -7.59 -30.12 13.95
CA ASN A 194 -7.27 -30.74 15.23
C ASN A 194 -8.18 -30.28 16.38
N GLY A 195 -9.11 -29.35 16.10
CA GLY A 195 -10.08 -28.85 17.08
C GLY A 195 -9.48 -27.96 18.16
N SER A 196 -8.28 -27.40 17.97
CA SER A 196 -7.69 -26.44 18.92
C SER A 196 -8.41 -25.10 18.90
N VAL A 197 -9.06 -24.74 17.80
CA VAL A 197 -9.93 -23.59 17.65
C VAL A 197 -11.29 -23.99 17.08
N ASP A 198 -12.32 -23.19 17.38
CA ASP A 198 -13.69 -23.42 16.91
C ASP A 198 -13.95 -22.74 15.56
N ALA A 199 -13.28 -21.63 15.32
CA ALA A 199 -13.28 -20.89 14.06
C ALA A 199 -11.91 -20.23 13.84
N ALA A 200 -11.65 -19.82 12.61
CA ALA A 200 -10.49 -19.02 12.27
C ALA A 200 -10.92 -17.75 11.53
N TRP A 201 -10.41 -16.61 11.95
CA TRP A 201 -10.54 -15.39 11.17
C TRP A 201 -9.51 -15.43 10.04
N MET A 202 -10.00 -15.39 8.84
CA MET A 202 -9.16 -15.47 7.64
C MET A 202 -9.48 -14.32 6.69
N VAL A 203 -8.50 -13.97 5.87
CA VAL A 203 -8.62 -13.08 4.72
C VAL A 203 -8.36 -13.86 3.44
N GLU A 204 -8.70 -13.29 2.30
CA GLU A 204 -8.29 -13.84 1.01
C GLU A 204 -6.77 -13.75 0.79
N PRO A 205 -6.13 -14.76 0.19
CA PRO A 205 -6.71 -15.95 -0.45
C PRO A 205 -6.87 -17.16 0.49
N TYR A 206 -6.65 -17.02 1.78
CA TYR A 206 -6.71 -18.12 2.75
C TYR A 206 -8.13 -18.68 2.93
N ILE A 207 -9.16 -17.84 2.79
CA ILE A 207 -10.57 -18.29 2.78
C ILE A 207 -10.79 -19.26 1.62
N THR A 208 -10.46 -18.84 0.39
CA THR A 208 -10.59 -19.67 -0.81
C THR A 208 -9.74 -20.95 -0.72
N LYS A 209 -8.51 -20.88 -0.19
CA LYS A 209 -7.68 -22.08 0.05
C LYS A 209 -8.36 -23.05 1.01
N ALA A 210 -8.87 -22.57 2.14
CA ALA A 210 -9.56 -23.42 3.13
C ALA A 210 -10.83 -24.05 2.56
N GLN A 211 -11.61 -23.29 1.77
CA GLN A 211 -12.80 -23.80 1.08
C GLN A 211 -12.45 -24.91 0.09
N LYS A 212 -11.42 -24.68 -0.76
CA LYS A 212 -11.00 -25.66 -1.78
C LYS A 212 -10.39 -26.91 -1.18
N GLN A 213 -9.55 -26.77 -0.16
CA GLN A 213 -8.79 -27.90 0.42
C GLN A 213 -9.61 -28.72 1.44
N LEU A 214 -10.49 -28.07 2.19
CA LEU A 214 -11.17 -28.65 3.33
C LEU A 214 -12.69 -28.59 3.23
N GLY A 215 -13.25 -27.97 2.19
CA GLY A 215 -14.66 -27.66 2.11
C GLY A 215 -15.12 -26.70 3.22
N ALA A 216 -14.20 -25.89 3.74
CA ALA A 216 -14.48 -24.95 4.82
C ALA A 216 -15.68 -24.04 4.49
N LYS A 217 -16.41 -23.60 5.51
CA LYS A 217 -17.58 -22.74 5.37
C LYS A 217 -17.34 -21.41 6.03
N ILE A 218 -17.82 -20.35 5.41
CA ILE A 218 -17.92 -19.05 6.07
C ILE A 218 -19.01 -19.12 7.13
N LEU A 219 -18.61 -19.01 8.40
CA LEU A 219 -19.53 -18.90 9.53
C LEU A 219 -20.20 -17.52 9.53
N THR A 220 -19.42 -16.48 9.33
CA THR A 220 -19.92 -15.12 9.14
C THR A 220 -18.88 -14.26 8.41
N ASP A 221 -19.34 -13.43 7.49
CA ASP A 221 -18.57 -12.37 6.90
C ASP A 221 -18.26 -11.31 7.99
N THR A 222 -16.99 -10.95 8.14
CA THR A 222 -16.58 -9.91 9.09
C THR A 222 -16.48 -8.52 8.45
N ALA A 223 -16.75 -8.40 7.13
CA ALA A 223 -16.91 -7.13 6.41
C ALA A 223 -18.37 -6.68 6.37
N ARG A 224 -19.07 -6.66 7.54
CA ARG A 224 -20.49 -6.33 7.63
C ARG A 224 -20.81 -5.41 8.82
N GLY A 225 -21.96 -4.76 8.79
CA GLY A 225 -22.39 -3.85 9.86
C GLY A 225 -21.41 -2.67 10.01
N ALA A 226 -20.88 -2.47 11.21
CA ALA A 226 -19.91 -1.40 11.47
C ALA A 226 -18.58 -1.60 10.73
N THR A 227 -18.27 -2.82 10.29
CA THR A 227 -17.06 -3.17 9.52
C THR A 227 -17.32 -3.27 8.01
N LEU A 228 -18.51 -2.89 7.54
CA LEU A 228 -18.80 -2.83 6.10
C LEU A 228 -17.82 -1.86 5.41
N ASN A 229 -17.26 -2.30 4.27
CA ASN A 229 -16.25 -1.52 3.54
C ASN A 229 -15.08 -1.10 4.45
N PHE A 230 -14.59 -2.03 5.25
CA PHE A 230 -13.53 -1.75 6.22
C PHE A 230 -12.22 -1.38 5.52
N PRO A 231 -11.62 -0.20 5.81
CA PRO A 231 -10.30 0.15 5.29
C PRO A 231 -9.25 -0.76 5.91
N MET A 232 -8.77 -1.74 5.12
CA MET A 232 -7.90 -2.80 5.63
C MET A 232 -6.48 -2.31 5.87
N SER A 233 -5.88 -1.74 4.84
CA SER A 233 -4.44 -1.51 4.79
C SER A 233 -4.10 -0.25 4.02
N SER A 234 -2.88 0.24 4.26
CA SER A 234 -2.31 1.41 3.60
C SER A 234 -0.81 1.26 3.40
N TYR A 235 -0.26 2.10 2.54
CA TYR A 235 1.16 2.36 2.42
C TYR A 235 1.51 3.57 3.27
N ALA A 236 2.55 3.45 4.08
CA ALA A 236 3.03 4.52 4.94
C ALA A 236 4.54 4.73 4.78
N THR A 237 5.00 5.91 5.13
CA THR A 237 6.41 6.26 5.21
C THR A 237 6.71 6.96 6.52
N SER A 238 7.99 7.09 6.91
CA SER A 238 8.34 7.95 8.03
C SER A 238 8.14 9.43 7.66
N ARG A 239 7.69 10.26 8.60
CA ARG A 239 7.52 11.70 8.36
C ARG A 239 8.81 12.34 7.86
N LYS A 240 9.96 11.96 8.44
CA LYS A 240 11.27 12.42 8.01
C LYS A 240 11.52 12.16 6.52
N PHE A 241 11.18 10.96 6.03
CA PHE A 241 11.34 10.63 4.62
C PHE A 241 10.35 11.41 3.75
N ALA A 242 9.10 11.56 4.22
CA ALA A 242 8.07 12.30 3.51
C ALA A 242 8.45 13.77 3.30
N ASP A 243 8.96 14.43 4.34
CA ASP A 243 9.37 15.82 4.30
C ASP A 243 10.57 16.05 3.35
N ALA A 244 11.46 15.06 3.24
CA ALA A 244 12.62 15.11 2.37
C ALA A 244 12.35 14.72 0.90
N ASN A 245 11.25 14.00 0.62
CA ASN A 245 10.98 13.40 -0.70
C ASN A 245 9.53 13.63 -1.19
N PRO A 246 8.97 14.84 -1.11
CA PRO A 246 7.56 15.08 -1.40
C PRO A 246 7.17 14.80 -2.85
N ARG A 247 8.04 15.12 -3.84
CA ARG A 247 7.77 14.88 -5.26
C ARG A 247 7.89 13.41 -5.63
N THR A 248 8.87 12.71 -5.07
CA THR A 248 9.02 11.25 -5.23
C THR A 248 7.78 10.52 -4.74
N LEU A 249 7.28 10.88 -3.55
CA LEU A 249 6.05 10.28 -2.98
C LEU A 249 4.79 10.69 -3.75
N GLN A 250 4.73 11.92 -4.28
CA GLN A 250 3.64 12.33 -5.16
C GLN A 250 3.60 11.49 -6.44
N LEU A 251 4.77 11.23 -7.04
CA LEU A 251 4.88 10.37 -8.22
C LEU A 251 4.47 8.93 -7.89
N PHE A 252 4.95 8.38 -6.78
CA PHE A 252 4.53 7.07 -6.28
C PHE A 252 3.00 6.97 -6.16
N ARG A 253 2.36 7.93 -5.48
CA ARG A 253 0.89 7.95 -5.33
C ARG A 253 0.17 8.03 -6.67
N SER A 254 0.67 8.85 -7.58
CA SER A 254 0.07 9.01 -8.92
C SER A 254 0.09 7.71 -9.73
N VAL A 255 1.24 7.03 -9.76
CA VAL A 255 1.40 5.76 -10.49
C VAL A 255 0.62 4.64 -9.82
N LEU A 256 0.67 4.54 -8.50
CA LEU A 256 -0.10 3.54 -7.76
C LEU A 256 -1.61 3.73 -7.98
N GLY A 257 -2.09 4.99 -7.98
CA GLY A 257 -3.50 5.30 -8.26
C GLY A 257 -3.96 4.86 -9.64
N GLN A 258 -3.10 4.95 -10.67
CA GLN A 258 -3.40 4.37 -12.01
C GLN A 258 -3.56 2.84 -11.93
N ALA A 259 -2.67 2.17 -11.22
CA ALA A 259 -2.74 0.72 -11.05
C ALA A 259 -3.96 0.30 -10.20
N GLN A 260 -4.35 1.09 -9.20
CA GLN A 260 -5.59 0.87 -8.45
C GLN A 260 -6.83 0.99 -9.33
N GLN A 261 -6.85 1.93 -10.29
CA GLN A 261 -7.91 2.00 -11.30
C GLN A 261 -7.94 0.76 -12.20
N MET A 262 -6.77 0.24 -12.62
CA MET A 262 -6.68 -1.01 -13.38
C MET A 262 -7.21 -2.20 -12.57
N ALA A 263 -6.91 -2.25 -11.28
CA ALA A 263 -7.33 -3.31 -10.35
C ALA A 263 -8.86 -3.31 -10.06
N ALA A 264 -9.60 -2.29 -10.49
CA ALA A 264 -11.07 -2.35 -10.53
C ALA A 264 -11.57 -3.47 -11.45
N ASN A 265 -10.78 -3.89 -12.44
CA ASN A 265 -10.98 -5.14 -13.14
C ASN A 265 -10.38 -6.30 -12.33
N HIS A 266 -11.22 -7.00 -11.57
CA HIS A 266 -10.81 -8.08 -10.68
C HIS A 266 -10.11 -9.24 -11.41
N LEU A 267 -10.35 -9.44 -12.70
CA LEU A 267 -9.63 -10.46 -13.48
C LEU A 267 -8.13 -10.17 -13.53
N LEU A 268 -7.73 -8.90 -13.67
CA LEU A 268 -6.32 -8.51 -13.65
C LEU A 268 -5.69 -8.79 -12.27
N VAL A 269 -6.46 -8.62 -11.20
CA VAL A 269 -6.02 -8.94 -9.84
C VAL A 269 -5.81 -10.44 -9.70
N GLN A 270 -6.80 -11.25 -10.07
CA GLN A 270 -6.74 -12.70 -10.01
C GLN A 270 -5.57 -13.27 -10.83
N ASP A 271 -5.32 -12.70 -12.02
CA ASP A 271 -4.22 -13.11 -12.90
C ASP A 271 -2.83 -12.84 -12.30
N VAL A 272 -2.67 -11.80 -11.46
CA VAL A 272 -1.37 -11.48 -10.86
C VAL A 272 -1.13 -12.19 -9.53
N LEU A 273 -2.18 -12.64 -8.85
CA LEU A 273 -2.06 -13.19 -7.49
C LEU A 273 -1.09 -14.38 -7.41
N HIS A 274 -1.17 -15.34 -8.33
CA HIS A 274 -0.34 -16.55 -8.32
C HIS A 274 1.17 -16.27 -8.43
N GLN A 275 1.55 -15.05 -8.79
CA GLN A 275 2.97 -14.67 -8.93
C GLN A 275 3.64 -14.36 -7.59
N TYR A 276 2.86 -14.04 -6.53
CA TYR A 276 3.43 -13.56 -5.27
C TYR A 276 2.70 -14.06 -4.01
N VAL A 277 1.52 -14.66 -4.15
CA VAL A 277 0.86 -15.42 -3.08
C VAL A 277 0.91 -16.91 -3.43
N ASP A 278 1.01 -17.76 -2.41
CA ASP A 278 1.09 -19.21 -2.58
C ASP A 278 -0.31 -19.79 -2.93
N VAL A 279 -0.75 -19.55 -4.18
CA VAL A 279 -1.98 -20.11 -4.77
C VAL A 279 -1.77 -20.50 -6.21
N ASP A 280 -2.42 -21.60 -6.64
CA ASP A 280 -2.48 -21.97 -8.06
C ASP A 280 -3.46 -21.06 -8.83
N ILE A 281 -3.30 -20.99 -10.15
CA ILE A 281 -4.15 -20.15 -11.02
C ILE A 281 -5.65 -20.44 -10.83
N PRO A 282 -6.12 -21.74 -10.80
CA PRO A 282 -7.52 -22.03 -10.55
C PRO A 282 -8.02 -21.55 -9.17
N THR A 283 -7.17 -21.50 -8.15
CA THR A 283 -7.52 -20.94 -6.83
C THR A 283 -7.56 -19.41 -6.90
N ALA A 284 -6.59 -18.78 -7.54
CA ALA A 284 -6.56 -17.33 -7.73
C ALA A 284 -7.82 -16.81 -8.43
N ALA A 285 -8.35 -17.55 -9.41
CA ALA A 285 -9.57 -17.20 -10.14
C ALA A 285 -10.85 -17.25 -9.27
N LEU A 286 -10.82 -17.89 -8.10
CA LEU A 286 -11.94 -17.98 -7.17
C LEU A 286 -11.86 -16.97 -6.02
N VAL A 287 -10.72 -16.29 -5.87
CA VAL A 287 -10.50 -15.32 -4.79
C VAL A 287 -11.49 -14.16 -4.88
N SER A 288 -12.17 -13.90 -3.76
CA SER A 288 -13.00 -12.71 -3.62
C SER A 288 -12.12 -11.48 -3.52
N VAL A 289 -12.44 -10.43 -4.28
CA VAL A 289 -11.66 -9.19 -4.31
C VAL A 289 -12.51 -8.03 -3.81
N GLY A 290 -11.96 -7.23 -2.91
CA GLY A 290 -12.57 -6.00 -2.42
C GLY A 290 -12.30 -4.82 -3.34
N VAL A 291 -12.09 -3.65 -2.77
CA VAL A 291 -11.89 -2.40 -3.51
C VAL A 291 -10.47 -1.87 -3.27
N TYR A 292 -9.87 -1.33 -4.32
CA TYR A 292 -8.60 -0.60 -4.25
C TYR A 292 -8.89 0.91 -4.36
N PRO A 293 -8.94 1.63 -3.22
CA PRO A 293 -9.28 3.05 -3.22
C PRO A 293 -8.23 3.87 -3.95
N THR A 294 -8.66 4.75 -4.84
CA THR A 294 -7.77 5.64 -5.61
C THR A 294 -7.49 6.96 -4.90
N SER A 295 -8.07 7.16 -3.73
CA SER A 295 -7.88 8.36 -2.91
C SER A 295 -7.66 8.00 -1.45
N LEU A 296 -6.76 8.71 -0.81
CA LEU A 296 -6.54 8.66 0.63
C LEU A 296 -7.61 9.52 1.31
N ASN A 297 -8.50 8.90 2.08
CA ASN A 297 -9.65 9.57 2.70
C ASN A 297 -9.56 9.52 4.23
N PRO A 298 -9.26 10.66 4.90
CA PRO A 298 -9.08 10.70 6.35
C PRO A 298 -10.36 10.38 7.12
N VAL A 299 -11.54 10.73 6.60
CA VAL A 299 -12.83 10.41 7.27
C VAL A 299 -13.07 8.91 7.30
N ARG A 300 -12.82 8.23 6.17
CA ARG A 300 -12.95 6.78 6.08
C ARG A 300 -11.96 6.07 7.01
N LEU A 301 -10.73 6.53 7.04
CA LEU A 301 -9.67 5.97 7.89
C LEU A 301 -9.89 6.29 9.37
N GLN A 302 -10.42 7.48 9.72
CA GLN A 302 -10.75 7.84 11.09
C GLN A 302 -11.72 6.84 11.74
N ARG A 303 -12.68 6.29 10.96
CA ARG A 303 -13.59 5.25 11.46
C ARG A 303 -12.84 4.04 12.04
N VAL A 304 -11.71 3.64 11.45
CA VAL A 304 -10.89 2.54 11.99
C VAL A 304 -10.29 2.93 13.34
N ALA A 305 -9.72 4.13 13.45
CA ALA A 305 -9.16 4.61 14.71
C ALA A 305 -10.22 4.73 15.82
N ASP A 306 -11.42 5.24 15.50
CA ASP A 306 -12.53 5.35 16.44
C ASP A 306 -13.03 3.95 16.91
N MET A 307 -13.06 2.97 16.01
CA MET A 307 -13.35 1.57 16.36
C MET A 307 -12.27 0.97 17.26
N MET A 308 -10.99 1.26 17.00
CA MET A 308 -9.87 0.80 17.83
C MET A 308 -9.93 1.41 19.24
N GLU A 309 -10.26 2.69 19.36
CA GLU A 309 -10.46 3.37 20.65
C GLU A 309 -11.63 2.72 21.41
N THR A 310 -12.78 2.54 20.76
CA THR A 310 -13.95 1.86 21.36
C THR A 310 -13.63 0.44 21.82
N ALA A 311 -12.78 -0.28 21.08
CA ALA A 311 -12.34 -1.64 21.43
C ALA A 311 -11.20 -1.68 22.48
N GLY A 312 -10.76 -0.52 22.98
CA GLY A 312 -9.66 -0.41 23.94
C GLY A 312 -8.27 -0.74 23.35
N MET A 313 -8.13 -0.74 22.02
CA MET A 313 -6.84 -0.94 21.34
C MET A 313 -5.99 0.33 21.30
N LEU A 314 -6.62 1.49 21.43
CA LEU A 314 -5.98 2.79 21.61
C LEU A 314 -6.38 3.35 22.98
N THR A 315 -5.41 3.92 23.69
CA THR A 315 -5.62 4.55 25.01
C THR A 315 -6.09 6.00 24.91
N THR A 316 -5.83 6.62 23.77
CA THR A 316 -6.20 8.00 23.45
C THR A 316 -6.69 8.08 22.01
N ARG A 317 -7.56 9.03 21.74
CA ARG A 317 -8.04 9.27 20.38
C ARG A 317 -6.89 9.63 19.44
N LEU A 318 -6.77 8.90 18.34
CA LEU A 318 -5.86 9.21 17.25
C LEU A 318 -6.57 10.10 16.22
N ASP A 319 -6.05 11.28 15.94
CA ASP A 319 -6.48 12.11 14.83
C ASP A 319 -5.75 11.68 13.55
N VAL A 320 -6.44 10.91 12.72
CA VAL A 320 -5.89 10.36 11.48
C VAL A 320 -5.52 11.44 10.46
N GLN A 321 -6.14 12.64 10.53
CA GLN A 321 -5.78 13.77 9.67
C GLN A 321 -4.30 14.15 9.82
N GLN A 322 -3.72 13.98 11.01
CA GLN A 322 -2.29 14.27 11.26
C GLN A 322 -1.34 13.30 10.54
N LEU A 323 -1.83 12.15 10.12
CA LEU A 323 -1.06 11.17 9.35
C LEU A 323 -1.14 11.40 7.84
N MET A 324 -1.93 12.35 7.37
CA MET A 324 -2.12 12.62 5.95
C MET A 324 -0.96 13.41 5.35
N PRO A 325 -0.71 13.27 4.03
CA PRO A 325 0.14 14.20 3.30
C PRO A 325 -0.44 15.62 3.33
N PRO A 326 0.40 16.67 3.27
CA PRO A 326 -0.07 18.04 3.17
C PRO A 326 -1.03 18.24 1.98
N GLY A 327 -2.11 18.98 2.21
CA GLY A 327 -3.11 19.28 1.18
C GLY A 327 -4.15 18.17 0.95
N THR A 328 -4.11 17.07 1.71
CA THR A 328 -5.23 16.12 1.73
C THR A 328 -6.39 16.73 2.50
N THR A 329 -7.47 17.07 1.79
CA THR A 329 -8.70 17.61 2.38
C THR A 329 -9.72 16.52 2.67
N THR A 330 -10.55 16.75 3.69
CA THR A 330 -11.70 15.89 4.04
C THR A 330 -12.80 15.96 2.97
#